data_d89f028032177e158ac75abe01c506c3
#
_entry.id   d89f028032177e158ac75abe01c506c3
#
_cell.length_a   1.000
_cell.length_b   1.000
_cell.length_c   1.000
_cell.angle_alpha   90.00
_cell.angle_beta   90.00
_cell.angle_gamma   90.00
#
_symmetry.space_group_name_H-M   'P 1'
#
loop_
_entity.id
_entity.type
_entity.pdbx_description
1 polymer ?
#
loop_
_entity_poly.entity_id
_entity_poly.type
_entity_poly.pdbx_seq_one_letter_code
_entity_poly.pdbx_strand_id
1 'polypeptide(L)'
;MLVISPTFTANFDTNFGADAAAAEAAWIAAAEVFNTNFADDININITVDAVPGTSVFGQSFTSLLSISYADLLSRVTADATTPSDQIAIDPGGSMSATDPTNGTGTWWLSRSQAKALDHIPNDASEDGVTRFGTGHHFTFSGGIVAGTYDFQGIAAHEISEVMGRLGLSGGTVGATPNSFTLIDNFSYTGPGTKGLRGGPGNNFSIDNGTTLLKLMNDPTVNGLDSRDWAPGTNDAFNQFSAVGVVNPVSTVDLQIMDVIGYNLAAPPFAAAEAGVVRASGIVRPG
;
A
#
# COMPACT_ATOMS: atom_id res chain seq x y z
N MET A 1 0.78 -17.81 0.67
CA MET A 1 -0.24 -16.94 1.31
C MET A 1 0.49 -15.89 2.12
N LEU A 2 0.16 -14.63 1.93
CA LEU A 2 0.77 -13.52 2.66
C LEU A 2 0.56 -13.67 4.17
N VAL A 3 1.63 -13.48 4.94
CA VAL A 3 1.58 -13.46 6.41
C VAL A 3 2.32 -12.23 6.91
N ILE A 4 1.60 -11.31 7.57
CA ILE A 4 2.21 -10.18 8.28
C ILE A 4 2.37 -10.58 9.74
N SER A 5 3.63 -10.66 10.20
CA SER A 5 4.01 -11.14 11.52
C SER A 5 4.48 -10.00 12.42
N PRO A 6 3.70 -9.59 13.44
CA PRO A 6 4.11 -8.55 14.37
C PRO A 6 5.10 -9.07 15.43
N THR A 7 5.99 -8.17 15.84
CA THR A 7 6.75 -8.28 17.08
C THR A 7 6.50 -7.03 17.91
N PHE A 8 5.62 -7.11 18.90
CA PHE A 8 5.34 -5.99 19.79
C PHE A 8 6.50 -5.77 20.76
N THR A 9 6.93 -4.50 20.92
CA THR A 9 8.01 -4.16 21.82
C THR A 9 7.50 -4.03 23.27
N ALA A 10 8.41 -4.16 24.25
CA ALA A 10 8.08 -3.86 25.65
C ALA A 10 7.63 -2.39 25.85
N ASN A 11 8.06 -1.47 24.98
CA ASN A 11 7.57 -0.09 24.99
C ASN A 11 6.11 0.01 24.53
N PHE A 12 5.69 -0.84 23.57
CA PHE A 12 4.29 -0.89 23.14
C PHE A 12 3.39 -1.21 24.33
N ASP A 13 3.66 -2.29 25.04
CA ASP A 13 2.89 -2.70 26.22
C ASP A 13 2.92 -1.64 27.33
N THR A 14 4.10 -1.13 27.61
CA THR A 14 4.28 -0.14 28.69
C THR A 14 3.54 1.17 28.40
N ASN A 15 3.62 1.68 27.17
CA ASN A 15 3.09 2.98 26.80
C ASN A 15 1.57 2.95 26.54
N PHE A 16 1.00 1.85 26.02
CA PHE A 16 -0.44 1.65 25.95
C PHE A 16 -1.05 1.22 27.29
N GLY A 17 -0.27 0.58 28.17
CA GLY A 17 -0.70 0.20 29.52
C GLY A 17 -1.94 -0.68 29.52
N ALA A 18 -3.05 -0.21 30.09
CA ALA A 18 -4.30 -0.97 30.15
C ALA A 18 -4.92 -1.25 28.77
N ASP A 19 -4.59 -0.46 27.77
CA ASP A 19 -5.13 -0.58 26.41
C ASP A 19 -4.24 -1.46 25.50
N ALA A 20 -3.07 -1.93 25.96
CA ALA A 20 -2.09 -2.66 25.16
C ALA A 20 -2.70 -3.85 24.40
N ALA A 21 -3.41 -4.75 25.12
CA ALA A 21 -4.03 -5.91 24.49
C ALA A 21 -5.10 -5.55 23.44
N ALA A 22 -5.82 -4.45 23.63
CA ALA A 22 -6.81 -3.98 22.66
C ALA A 22 -6.12 -3.36 21.42
N ALA A 23 -5.02 -2.62 21.63
CA ALA A 23 -4.22 -2.05 20.56
C ALA A 23 -3.51 -3.14 19.74
N GLU A 24 -2.94 -4.18 20.38
CA GLU A 24 -2.39 -5.35 19.69
C GLU A 24 -3.44 -6.04 18.82
N ALA A 25 -4.62 -6.33 19.37
CA ALA A 25 -5.70 -6.97 18.64
C ALA A 25 -6.17 -6.13 17.44
N ALA A 26 -6.23 -4.82 17.58
CA ALA A 26 -6.59 -3.91 16.49
C ALA A 26 -5.51 -3.83 15.41
N TRP A 27 -4.23 -3.84 15.78
CA TRP A 27 -3.12 -3.90 14.82
C TRP A 27 -3.13 -5.24 14.04
N ILE A 28 -3.33 -6.36 14.73
CA ILE A 28 -3.47 -7.68 14.10
C ILE A 28 -4.67 -7.70 13.14
N ALA A 29 -5.81 -7.11 13.52
CA ALA A 29 -6.97 -7.01 12.65
C ALA A 29 -6.70 -6.15 11.41
N ALA A 30 -5.87 -5.10 11.51
CA ALA A 30 -5.42 -4.32 10.36
C ALA A 30 -4.52 -5.16 9.42
N ALA A 31 -3.57 -5.91 9.96
CA ALA A 31 -2.71 -6.81 9.20
C ALA A 31 -3.51 -7.91 8.47
N GLU A 32 -4.56 -8.43 9.12
CA GLU A 32 -5.41 -9.49 8.55
C GLU A 32 -6.18 -9.02 7.30
N VAL A 33 -6.43 -7.72 7.15
CA VAL A 33 -6.99 -7.17 5.90
C VAL A 33 -6.07 -7.48 4.72
N PHE A 34 -4.76 -7.32 4.88
CA PHE A 34 -3.79 -7.62 3.82
C PHE A 34 -3.57 -9.13 3.67
N ASN A 35 -3.41 -9.88 4.77
CA ASN A 35 -3.27 -11.33 4.74
C ASN A 35 -4.40 -12.02 3.97
N THR A 36 -5.63 -11.51 4.10
CA THR A 36 -6.81 -12.08 3.46
C THR A 36 -6.91 -11.70 1.98
N ASN A 37 -6.46 -10.50 1.61
CA ASN A 37 -6.64 -9.96 0.27
C ASN A 37 -5.47 -10.26 -0.67
N PHE A 38 -4.30 -10.70 -0.15
CA PHE A 38 -3.13 -10.98 -0.99
C PHE A 38 -2.68 -12.43 -0.89
N ALA A 39 -2.22 -12.99 -2.01
CA ALA A 39 -1.90 -14.41 -2.17
C ALA A 39 -0.39 -14.72 -2.15
N ASP A 40 0.46 -13.70 -2.07
CA ASP A 40 1.92 -13.85 -2.07
C ASP A 40 2.39 -14.85 -1.02
N ASP A 41 3.33 -15.72 -1.37
CA ASP A 41 3.88 -16.70 -0.43
C ASP A 41 5.10 -16.14 0.30
N ILE A 42 4.88 -15.04 1.01
CA ILE A 42 5.92 -14.34 1.75
C ILE A 42 5.50 -14.05 3.19
N ASN A 43 6.50 -13.83 4.04
CA ASN A 43 6.35 -13.37 5.41
C ASN A 43 6.90 -11.95 5.56
N ILE A 44 6.08 -11.03 6.05
CA ILE A 44 6.47 -9.64 6.33
C ILE A 44 6.60 -9.50 7.85
N ASN A 45 7.81 -9.24 8.32
CA ASN A 45 8.13 -9.16 9.74
C ASN A 45 8.16 -7.69 10.17
N ILE A 46 7.21 -7.25 10.99
CA ILE A 46 7.06 -5.87 11.43
C ILE A 46 7.26 -5.75 12.94
N THR A 47 8.21 -4.94 13.37
CA THR A 47 8.30 -4.51 14.76
C THR A 47 7.24 -3.44 15.03
N VAL A 48 6.44 -3.63 16.08
CA VAL A 48 5.36 -2.71 16.47
C VAL A 48 5.75 -2.02 17.77
N ASP A 49 5.90 -0.71 17.73
CA ASP A 49 6.39 0.11 18.84
C ASP A 49 5.38 1.21 19.21
N ALA A 50 5.49 1.75 20.41
CA ALA A 50 4.72 2.90 20.85
C ALA A 50 5.56 3.88 21.66
N VAL A 51 5.21 5.16 21.53
CA VAL A 51 5.86 6.27 22.25
C VAL A 51 4.83 7.06 23.06
N PRO A 52 5.19 7.61 24.23
CA PRO A 52 4.27 8.41 25.01
C PRO A 52 3.96 9.75 24.33
N GLY A 53 2.76 10.27 24.57
CA GLY A 53 2.34 11.59 24.09
C GLY A 53 1.78 11.61 22.69
N THR A 54 1.67 12.81 22.11
CA THR A 54 0.97 13.10 20.85
C THR A 54 1.88 13.58 19.74
N SER A 55 3.20 13.47 19.90
CA SER A 55 4.18 13.90 18.87
C SER A 55 4.22 13.00 17.65
N VAL A 56 3.78 11.75 17.79
CA VAL A 56 3.56 10.78 16.73
C VAL A 56 2.08 10.45 16.72
N PHE A 57 1.49 10.34 15.55
CA PHE A 57 0.13 9.80 15.38
C PHE A 57 0.22 8.33 14.95
N GLY A 58 0.67 8.07 13.74
CA GLY A 58 1.23 6.86 13.22
C GLY A 58 2.56 7.19 12.53
N GLN A 59 3.44 6.23 12.39
CA GLN A 59 4.72 6.35 11.70
C GLN A 59 5.23 4.98 11.27
N SER A 60 5.72 4.87 10.05
CA SER A 60 6.38 3.69 9.54
C SER A 60 7.85 3.91 9.24
N PHE A 61 8.63 2.84 9.27
CA PHE A 61 10.02 2.81 8.81
C PHE A 61 10.25 1.49 8.06
N THR A 62 10.94 1.55 6.94
CA THR A 62 11.36 0.36 6.20
C THR A 62 12.76 0.54 5.64
N SER A 63 13.48 -0.56 5.47
CA SER A 63 14.74 -0.57 4.74
C SER A 63 14.47 -0.49 3.23
N LEU A 64 15.21 0.36 2.54
CA LEU A 64 15.11 0.55 1.10
C LEU A 64 16.27 -0.14 0.38
N LEU A 65 15.95 -0.87 -0.69
CA LEU A 65 16.91 -1.53 -1.57
C LEU A 65 16.87 -0.85 -2.94
N SER A 66 18.03 -0.45 -3.46
CA SER A 66 18.12 0.13 -4.80
C SER A 66 17.99 -0.94 -5.88
N ILE A 67 17.32 -0.58 -6.98
CA ILE A 67 17.10 -1.47 -8.13
C ILE A 67 17.23 -0.65 -9.42
N SER A 68 17.70 -1.26 -10.51
CA SER A 68 17.65 -0.62 -11.82
C SER A 68 16.20 -0.58 -12.34
N TYR A 69 15.84 0.45 -13.12
CA TYR A 69 14.50 0.50 -13.71
C TYR A 69 14.19 -0.71 -14.60
N ALA A 70 15.20 -1.20 -15.33
CA ALA A 70 15.03 -2.36 -16.20
C ALA A 70 14.72 -3.65 -15.40
N ASP A 71 15.40 -3.87 -14.25
CA ASP A 71 15.12 -5.00 -13.38
C ASP A 71 13.76 -4.83 -12.67
N LEU A 72 13.44 -3.62 -12.22
CA LEU A 72 12.12 -3.28 -11.65
C LEU A 72 10.98 -3.62 -12.63
N LEU A 73 11.07 -3.14 -13.88
CA LEU A 73 10.07 -3.42 -14.91
C LEU A 73 9.96 -4.92 -15.20
N SER A 74 11.11 -5.62 -15.28
CA SER A 74 11.14 -7.06 -15.51
C SER A 74 10.42 -7.83 -14.39
N ARG A 75 10.64 -7.44 -13.13
CA ARG A 75 10.02 -8.08 -11.96
C ARG A 75 8.52 -7.82 -11.87
N VAL A 76 8.11 -6.57 -12.02
CA VAL A 76 6.67 -6.21 -12.06
C VAL A 76 5.96 -6.93 -13.21
N THR A 77 6.63 -7.08 -14.36
CA THR A 77 6.07 -7.84 -15.50
C THR A 77 5.96 -9.34 -15.20
N ALA A 78 6.93 -9.91 -14.50
CA ALA A 78 6.92 -11.33 -14.13
C ALA A 78 5.90 -11.65 -13.04
N ASP A 79 5.64 -10.68 -12.15
CA ASP A 79 4.70 -10.76 -11.04
C ASP A 79 3.23 -10.57 -11.48
N ALA A 80 2.99 -9.94 -12.63
CA ALA A 80 1.66 -9.55 -13.10
C ALA A 80 0.69 -10.72 -13.25
N THR A 81 -0.33 -10.77 -12.38
CA THR A 81 -1.33 -11.85 -12.33
C THR A 81 -2.77 -11.37 -12.49
N THR A 82 -3.04 -10.08 -12.28
CA THR A 82 -4.38 -9.50 -12.28
C THR A 82 -4.67 -8.68 -13.55
N PRO A 83 -5.94 -8.34 -13.83
CA PRO A 83 -6.28 -7.39 -14.88
C PRO A 83 -5.67 -5.99 -14.67
N SER A 84 -5.52 -5.54 -13.42
CA SER A 84 -4.89 -4.25 -13.11
C SER A 84 -3.40 -4.24 -13.46
N ASP A 85 -2.70 -5.33 -13.15
CA ASP A 85 -1.30 -5.51 -13.53
C ASP A 85 -1.14 -5.48 -15.05
N GLN A 86 -1.99 -6.22 -15.78
CA GLN A 86 -1.93 -6.26 -17.24
C GLN A 86 -2.11 -4.86 -17.84
N ILE A 87 -3.08 -4.09 -17.34
CA ILE A 87 -3.27 -2.68 -17.78
C ILE A 87 -2.03 -1.85 -17.48
N ALA A 88 -1.43 -2.05 -16.31
CA ALA A 88 -0.26 -1.27 -15.87
C ALA A 88 0.99 -1.51 -16.72
N ILE A 89 1.22 -2.76 -17.16
CA ILE A 89 2.41 -3.17 -17.94
C ILE A 89 2.20 -3.19 -19.45
N ASP A 90 0.95 -3.13 -19.94
CA ASP A 90 0.65 -3.12 -21.38
C ASP A 90 1.25 -1.88 -22.08
N PRO A 91 1.49 -1.94 -23.39
CA PRO A 91 1.89 -0.77 -24.16
C PRO A 91 0.87 0.37 -24.02
N GLY A 92 1.28 1.44 -23.35
CA GLY A 92 0.38 2.56 -22.98
C GLY A 92 -0.13 2.51 -21.54
N GLY A 93 0.27 1.53 -20.73
CA GLY A 93 0.03 1.48 -19.30
C GLY A 93 0.96 2.39 -18.48
N SER A 94 0.83 2.35 -17.16
CA SER A 94 1.59 3.23 -16.27
C SER A 94 3.05 2.81 -16.10
N MET A 95 3.40 1.54 -16.32
CA MET A 95 4.78 1.08 -16.35
C MET A 95 5.39 1.36 -17.72
N SER A 96 6.19 2.41 -17.81
CA SER A 96 6.83 2.80 -19.07
C SER A 96 7.87 1.76 -19.52
N ALA A 97 7.97 1.47 -20.81
CA ALA A 97 9.00 0.59 -21.35
C ALA A 97 10.44 1.13 -21.15
N THR A 98 10.58 2.43 -20.94
CA THR A 98 11.85 3.10 -20.65
C THR A 98 11.74 3.86 -19.33
N ASP A 99 12.88 4.01 -18.65
CA ASP A 99 12.97 4.76 -17.40
C ASP A 99 12.40 6.18 -17.55
N PRO A 100 11.29 6.52 -16.86
CA PRO A 100 10.65 7.83 -16.99
C PRO A 100 11.50 8.97 -16.41
N THR A 101 12.60 8.67 -15.71
CA THR A 101 13.58 9.64 -15.24
C THR A 101 14.71 9.88 -16.25
N ASN A 102 14.68 9.21 -17.40
CA ASN A 102 15.75 9.20 -18.42
C ASN A 102 17.11 8.73 -17.85
N GLY A 103 17.09 7.79 -16.90
CA GLY A 103 18.28 7.24 -16.26
C GLY A 103 18.94 8.17 -15.25
N THR A 104 18.28 9.26 -14.84
CA THR A 104 18.82 10.19 -13.84
C THR A 104 18.34 9.91 -12.42
N GLY A 105 17.30 9.08 -12.27
CA GLY A 105 16.74 8.68 -10.99
C GLY A 105 17.30 7.37 -10.47
N THR A 106 17.29 7.21 -9.15
CA THR A 106 17.52 5.92 -8.49
C THR A 106 16.20 5.37 -8.01
N TRP A 107 15.92 4.11 -8.35
CA TRP A 107 14.69 3.41 -7.94
C TRP A 107 14.93 2.58 -6.70
N TRP A 108 13.93 2.53 -5.83
CA TRP A 108 13.99 1.85 -4.56
C TRP A 108 12.74 1.01 -4.33
N LEU A 109 12.92 -0.12 -3.66
CA LEU A 109 11.87 -0.98 -3.12
C LEU A 109 11.95 -0.98 -1.60
N SER A 110 10.82 -1.03 -0.91
CA SER A 110 10.84 -1.46 0.49
C SER A 110 11.28 -2.91 0.59
N ARG A 111 11.79 -3.34 1.75
CA ARG A 111 12.25 -4.71 1.93
C ARG A 111 11.13 -5.73 1.69
N SER A 112 9.92 -5.48 2.21
CA SER A 112 8.75 -6.33 1.98
C SER A 112 8.34 -6.39 0.50
N GLN A 113 8.34 -5.25 -0.20
CA GLN A 113 8.09 -5.19 -1.64
C GLN A 113 9.17 -5.95 -2.46
N ALA A 114 10.42 -5.87 -2.02
CA ALA A 114 11.52 -6.62 -2.64
C ALA A 114 11.35 -8.15 -2.48
N LYS A 115 10.72 -8.63 -1.40
CA LYS A 115 10.32 -10.04 -1.24
C LYS A 115 9.16 -10.38 -2.17
N ALA A 116 8.11 -9.55 -2.24
CA ALA A 116 6.95 -9.77 -3.09
C ALA A 116 7.36 -9.89 -4.58
N LEU A 117 8.27 -9.05 -5.03
CA LEU A 117 8.80 -9.04 -6.40
C LEU A 117 9.99 -10.00 -6.61
N ASP A 118 10.24 -10.96 -5.74
CA ASP A 118 11.36 -11.92 -5.82
C ASP A 118 12.75 -11.27 -6.02
N HIS A 119 12.91 -10.00 -5.61
CA HIS A 119 14.22 -9.32 -5.69
C HIS A 119 15.17 -9.78 -4.59
N ILE A 120 14.63 -10.16 -3.44
CA ILE A 120 15.37 -10.78 -2.33
C ILE A 120 14.61 -12.03 -1.84
N PRO A 121 15.30 -12.97 -1.17
CA PRO A 121 14.65 -14.14 -0.55
C PRO A 121 13.64 -13.73 0.52
N ASN A 122 12.60 -14.56 0.68
CA ASN A 122 11.70 -14.50 1.82
C ASN A 122 12.43 -15.03 3.07
N ASP A 123 13.00 -14.16 3.88
CA ASP A 123 13.72 -14.47 5.10
C ASP A 123 13.04 -13.91 6.36
N ALA A 124 13.59 -14.24 7.54
CA ALA A 124 13.04 -13.82 8.84
C ALA A 124 13.56 -12.47 9.33
N SER A 125 14.28 -11.69 8.50
CA SER A 125 14.75 -10.35 8.89
C SER A 125 13.57 -9.40 9.04
N GLU A 126 13.72 -8.37 9.88
CA GLU A 126 12.75 -7.28 10.01
C GLU A 126 12.57 -6.54 8.66
N ASP A 127 11.35 -6.39 8.23
CA ASP A 127 10.99 -5.67 7.01
C ASP A 127 10.64 -4.20 7.28
N GLY A 128 10.21 -3.91 8.49
CA GLY A 128 9.93 -2.54 8.90
C GLY A 128 9.43 -2.42 10.34
N VAL A 129 9.16 -1.18 10.72
CA VAL A 129 8.65 -0.82 12.03
C VAL A 129 7.41 0.05 11.86
N THR A 130 6.37 -0.21 12.65
CA THR A 130 5.24 0.72 12.82
C THR A 130 5.26 1.26 14.24
N ARG A 131 4.99 2.55 14.43
CA ARG A 131 5.06 3.22 15.73
C ARG A 131 3.86 4.15 15.93
N PHE A 132 3.32 4.16 17.17
CA PHE A 132 2.11 4.92 17.51
C PHE A 132 2.31 5.78 18.76
N GLY A 133 1.73 6.97 18.76
CA GLY A 133 1.73 7.86 19.93
C GLY A 133 0.53 7.59 20.83
N THR A 134 0.78 7.28 22.11
CA THR A 134 -0.27 6.84 23.05
C THR A 134 -1.04 7.98 23.73
N GLY A 135 -0.69 9.24 23.44
CA GLY A 135 -1.44 10.39 23.95
C GLY A 135 -2.69 10.73 23.16
N HIS A 136 -2.96 10.04 22.04
CA HIS A 136 -4.18 10.16 21.26
C HIS A 136 -5.27 9.25 21.83
N HIS A 137 -6.53 9.66 21.68
CA HIS A 137 -7.66 8.82 22.06
C HIS A 137 -8.06 7.91 20.90
N PHE A 138 -7.88 6.61 21.06
CA PHE A 138 -8.19 5.62 20.03
C PHE A 138 -9.43 4.79 20.35
N THR A 139 -10.15 4.36 19.31
CA THR A 139 -11.02 3.21 19.34
C THR A 139 -10.28 2.02 18.73
N PHE A 140 -10.23 0.89 19.44
CA PHE A 140 -9.53 -0.31 19.00
C PHE A 140 -10.44 -1.37 18.38
N SER A 141 -11.75 -1.35 18.67
CA SER A 141 -12.71 -2.34 18.15
C SER A 141 -14.15 -1.88 18.30
N GLY A 142 -15.10 -2.55 17.65
CA GLY A 142 -16.53 -2.45 17.93
C GLY A 142 -17.25 -1.24 17.37
N GLY A 143 -16.70 -0.53 16.44
CA GLY A 143 -17.26 0.70 15.87
C GLY A 143 -16.71 1.95 16.56
N ILE A 144 -16.62 3.03 15.79
CA ILE A 144 -15.96 4.26 16.23
C ILE A 144 -16.71 4.96 17.37
N VAL A 145 -15.98 5.38 18.39
CA VAL A 145 -16.49 6.20 19.50
C VAL A 145 -16.29 7.68 19.16
N ALA A 146 -17.27 8.52 19.45
CA ALA A 146 -17.17 9.95 19.21
C ALA A 146 -15.98 10.56 20.00
N GLY A 147 -15.16 11.36 19.33
CA GLY A 147 -13.98 11.97 19.93
C GLY A 147 -12.72 11.10 19.91
N THR A 148 -12.78 9.91 19.36
CA THR A 148 -11.61 9.01 19.19
C THR A 148 -11.24 8.81 17.73
N TYR A 149 -10.02 8.35 17.49
CA TYR A 149 -9.53 7.94 16.17
C TYR A 149 -9.65 6.43 15.97
N ASP A 150 -9.81 6.01 14.73
CA ASP A 150 -9.81 4.59 14.32
C ASP A 150 -8.38 4.05 14.30
N PHE A 151 -7.98 3.32 15.34
CA PHE A 151 -6.63 2.76 15.43
C PHE A 151 -6.37 1.70 14.36
N GLN A 152 -7.38 0.90 13.98
CA GLN A 152 -7.24 -0.12 12.96
C GLN A 152 -6.94 0.51 11.58
N GLY A 153 -7.63 1.59 11.23
CA GLY A 153 -7.37 2.33 9.98
C GLY A 153 -5.96 2.94 9.95
N ILE A 154 -5.51 3.51 11.09
CA ILE A 154 -4.15 4.05 11.20
C ILE A 154 -3.11 2.93 11.11
N ALA A 155 -3.31 1.81 11.77
CA ALA A 155 -2.41 0.67 11.69
C ALA A 155 -2.31 0.12 10.26
N ALA A 156 -3.43 0.04 9.52
CA ALA A 156 -3.45 -0.37 8.12
C ALA A 156 -2.66 0.61 7.22
N HIS A 157 -2.74 1.93 7.50
CA HIS A 157 -1.92 2.95 6.84
C HIS A 157 -0.43 2.64 6.97
N GLU A 158 0.05 2.53 8.21
CA GLU A 158 1.48 2.32 8.50
C GLU A 158 1.99 0.96 7.98
N ILE A 159 1.17 -0.10 8.08
CA ILE A 159 1.49 -1.41 7.51
C ILE A 159 1.68 -1.31 6.00
N SER A 160 0.79 -0.62 5.29
CA SER A 160 0.86 -0.47 3.84
C SER A 160 2.13 0.29 3.39
N GLU A 161 2.61 1.22 4.19
CA GLU A 161 3.87 1.92 3.91
C GLU A 161 5.08 1.00 4.08
N VAL A 162 5.12 0.17 5.13
CA VAL A 162 6.12 -0.90 5.24
C VAL A 162 6.06 -1.83 4.03
N MET A 163 4.87 -2.12 3.52
CA MET A 163 4.65 -2.89 2.30
C MET A 163 5.07 -2.18 1.01
N GLY A 164 5.50 -0.92 1.04
CA GLY A 164 6.03 -0.19 -0.11
C GLY A 164 5.12 0.88 -0.70
N ARG A 165 3.97 1.19 -0.07
CA ARG A 165 3.11 2.31 -0.43
C ARG A 165 3.70 3.63 0.07
N LEU A 166 4.95 3.87 -0.15
CA LEU A 166 5.64 5.10 0.22
C LEU A 166 6.23 5.78 -1.01
N GLY A 167 6.09 7.10 -1.13
CA GLY A 167 6.63 7.89 -2.23
C GLY A 167 7.91 8.61 -1.86
N LEU A 168 8.91 8.51 -2.73
CA LEU A 168 10.13 9.31 -2.59
C LEU A 168 10.09 10.58 -3.44
N SER A 169 9.31 10.57 -4.52
CA SER A 169 8.98 11.76 -5.33
C SER A 169 10.20 12.60 -5.77
N GLY A 170 11.33 11.96 -6.01
CA GLY A 170 12.60 12.63 -6.37
C GLY A 170 13.38 13.18 -5.17
N GLY A 171 13.02 12.80 -3.94
CA GLY A 171 13.74 13.15 -2.72
C GLY A 171 15.13 12.53 -2.62
N THR A 172 15.69 12.55 -1.42
CA THR A 172 17.05 12.04 -1.15
C THR A 172 16.98 10.87 -0.16
N VAL A 173 17.56 9.74 -0.52
CA VAL A 173 17.74 8.58 0.35
C VAL A 173 19.20 8.48 0.75
N GLY A 174 19.53 8.68 2.01
CA GLY A 174 20.91 8.77 2.48
C GLY A 174 21.69 9.87 1.73
N ALA A 175 22.68 9.49 0.93
CA ALA A 175 23.45 10.39 0.07
C ALA A 175 22.95 10.42 -1.40
N THR A 176 21.89 9.69 -1.74
CA THR A 176 21.41 9.51 -3.11
C THR A 176 20.21 10.44 -3.39
N PRO A 177 20.39 11.53 -4.14
CA PRO A 177 19.32 12.41 -4.55
C PRO A 177 18.54 11.80 -5.72
N ASN A 178 17.43 12.44 -6.10
CA ASN A 178 16.61 12.05 -7.23
C ASN A 178 16.14 10.60 -7.13
N SER A 179 15.61 10.23 -5.96
CA SER A 179 15.16 8.89 -5.60
C SER A 179 13.67 8.72 -5.80
N PHE A 180 13.25 7.56 -6.29
CA PHE A 180 11.87 7.20 -6.61
C PHE A 180 11.56 5.79 -6.11
N THR A 181 10.30 5.53 -5.83
CA THR A 181 9.77 4.19 -5.55
C THR A 181 8.80 3.76 -6.65
N LEU A 182 8.40 2.49 -6.64
CA LEU A 182 7.52 1.96 -7.67
C LEU A 182 6.18 2.72 -7.73
N ILE A 183 5.62 3.12 -6.60
CA ILE A 183 4.36 3.88 -6.56
C ILE A 183 4.46 5.24 -7.28
N ASP A 184 5.65 5.84 -7.38
CA ASP A 184 5.84 7.10 -8.10
C ASP A 184 5.50 6.97 -9.60
N ASN A 185 5.62 5.75 -10.19
CA ASN A 185 5.24 5.48 -11.58
C ASN A 185 3.74 5.62 -11.84
N PHE A 186 2.91 5.46 -10.82
CA PHE A 186 1.45 5.44 -10.91
C PHE A 186 0.81 6.80 -10.62
N SER A 187 1.60 7.87 -10.58
CA SER A 187 1.14 9.24 -10.30
C SER A 187 1.02 10.07 -11.58
N TYR A 188 -0.16 10.63 -11.83
CA TYR A 188 -0.50 11.37 -13.05
C TYR A 188 -1.34 12.60 -12.76
N THR A 189 -1.12 13.66 -13.56
CA THR A 189 -1.99 14.85 -13.58
C THR A 189 -2.97 14.87 -14.76
N GLY A 190 -2.87 13.88 -15.65
CA GLY A 190 -3.72 13.69 -16.83
C GLY A 190 -3.11 12.69 -17.81
N PRO A 191 -3.78 12.39 -18.93
CA PRO A 191 -3.32 11.43 -19.92
C PRO A 191 -1.88 11.68 -20.38
N GLY A 192 -1.01 10.69 -20.23
CA GLY A 192 0.40 10.75 -20.59
C GLY A 192 1.25 11.70 -19.75
N THR A 193 0.68 12.35 -18.74
CA THR A 193 1.40 13.34 -17.93
C THR A 193 1.71 12.80 -16.54
N LYS A 194 2.89 12.19 -16.41
CA LYS A 194 3.38 11.64 -15.13
C LYS A 194 3.68 12.74 -14.10
N GLY A 195 3.26 12.50 -12.87
CA GLY A 195 3.53 13.33 -11.71
C GLY A 195 4.57 12.73 -10.76
N LEU A 196 5.70 12.22 -11.29
CA LEU A 196 6.73 11.49 -10.52
C LEU A 196 7.17 12.20 -9.23
N ARG A 197 7.15 13.54 -9.22
CA ARG A 197 7.65 14.34 -8.10
C ARG A 197 6.57 14.79 -7.11
N GLY A 198 5.36 14.26 -7.26
CA GLY A 198 4.23 14.74 -6.46
C GLY A 198 3.79 16.15 -6.85
N GLY A 199 2.92 16.77 -6.05
CA GLY A 199 2.41 18.11 -6.25
C GLY A 199 0.93 18.15 -6.59
N PRO A 200 0.41 19.34 -6.92
CA PRO A 200 -1.02 19.56 -7.10
C PRO A 200 -1.59 18.74 -8.26
N GLY A 201 -2.78 18.18 -8.05
CA GLY A 201 -3.55 17.48 -9.08
C GLY A 201 -3.02 16.09 -9.46
N ASN A 202 -2.05 15.54 -8.72
CA ASN A 202 -1.61 14.17 -8.92
C ASN A 202 -2.68 13.17 -8.51
N ASN A 203 -2.88 12.14 -9.32
CA ASN A 203 -3.83 11.06 -9.07
C ASN A 203 -3.16 9.71 -9.32
N PHE A 204 -3.64 8.69 -8.64
CA PHE A 204 -3.35 7.31 -8.96
C PHE A 204 -3.99 6.92 -10.30
N SER A 205 -3.20 6.29 -11.16
CA SER A 205 -3.65 5.76 -12.46
C SER A 205 -2.79 4.57 -12.85
N ILE A 206 -3.41 3.55 -13.45
CA ILE A 206 -2.74 2.35 -13.98
C ILE A 206 -2.66 2.34 -15.51
N ASP A 207 -3.36 3.25 -16.18
CA ASP A 207 -3.52 3.35 -17.65
C ASP A 207 -2.94 4.65 -18.22
N ASN A 208 -1.74 5.02 -17.76
CA ASN A 208 -1.01 6.21 -18.22
C ASN A 208 -1.79 7.51 -18.06
N GLY A 209 -2.56 7.64 -16.98
CA GLY A 209 -3.32 8.85 -16.67
C GLY A 209 -4.62 9.02 -17.44
N THR A 210 -5.05 8.03 -18.24
CA THR A 210 -6.32 8.06 -18.96
C THR A 210 -7.49 8.03 -17.98
N THR A 211 -7.43 7.15 -16.98
CA THR A 211 -8.36 7.07 -15.86
C THR A 211 -7.67 7.55 -14.58
N LEU A 212 -8.15 8.64 -14.00
CA LEU A 212 -7.68 9.15 -12.72
C LEU A 212 -8.53 8.52 -11.61
N LEU A 213 -7.97 7.52 -10.92
CA LEU A 213 -8.69 6.67 -9.98
C LEU A 213 -8.90 7.33 -8.62
N LYS A 214 -7.87 7.99 -8.08
CA LYS A 214 -7.94 8.65 -6.77
C LYS A 214 -6.92 9.76 -6.65
N LEU A 215 -7.35 10.90 -6.10
CA LEU A 215 -6.49 12.07 -5.91
C LEU A 215 -5.46 11.80 -4.79
N MET A 216 -4.21 12.05 -5.08
CA MET A 216 -3.10 11.98 -4.12
C MET A 216 -2.93 13.30 -3.36
N ASN A 217 -2.31 13.25 -2.20
CA ASN A 217 -1.99 14.42 -1.39
C ASN A 217 -1.03 15.38 -2.12
N ASP A 218 -1.25 16.66 -1.91
CA ASP A 218 -0.36 17.71 -2.41
C ASP A 218 0.63 18.15 -1.31
N PRO A 219 1.88 17.67 -1.34
CA PRO A 219 2.88 18.02 -0.33
C PRO A 219 3.27 19.50 -0.34
N THR A 220 2.97 20.24 -1.42
CA THR A 220 3.26 21.68 -1.48
C THR A 220 2.35 22.48 -0.56
N VAL A 221 1.20 21.92 -0.17
CA VAL A 221 0.24 22.55 0.75
C VAL A 221 0.58 22.25 2.20
N ASN A 222 0.98 21.02 2.52
CA ASN A 222 1.11 20.57 3.91
C ASN A 222 2.48 19.96 4.27
N GLY A 223 3.35 19.71 3.28
CA GLY A 223 4.69 19.13 3.48
C GLY A 223 4.69 17.64 3.87
N LEU A 224 3.55 16.94 3.71
CA LEU A 224 3.36 15.55 4.11
C LEU A 224 3.48 14.60 2.90
N ASP A 225 3.23 13.29 3.10
CA ASP A 225 3.47 12.29 2.06
C ASP A 225 2.63 12.55 0.79
N SER A 226 3.31 12.51 -0.35
CA SER A 226 2.71 12.77 -1.67
C SER A 226 1.99 11.57 -2.26
N ARG A 227 2.07 10.39 -1.63
CA ARG A 227 1.43 9.15 -2.12
C ARG A 227 0.29 8.70 -1.24
N ASP A 228 0.02 9.40 -0.17
CA ASP A 228 -1.24 9.30 0.53
C ASP A 228 -2.39 9.89 -0.30
N TRP A 229 -3.61 9.51 0.02
CA TRP A 229 -4.76 10.14 -0.61
C TRP A 229 -5.03 11.53 -0.06
N ALA A 230 -5.46 12.42 -0.93
CA ALA A 230 -5.94 13.73 -0.53
C ALA A 230 -7.15 13.64 0.41
N PRO A 231 -7.34 14.58 1.36
CA PRO A 231 -8.51 14.61 2.20
C PRO A 231 -9.82 14.67 1.40
N GLY A 232 -10.89 14.06 1.91
CA GLY A 232 -12.22 14.15 1.31
C GLY A 232 -13.06 12.88 1.37
N THR A 233 -12.45 11.72 1.59
CA THR A 233 -13.12 10.44 1.81
C THR A 233 -12.59 9.80 3.07
N ASN A 234 -13.36 8.90 3.70
CA ASN A 234 -12.89 8.11 4.83
C ASN A 234 -12.19 6.88 4.28
N ASP A 235 -10.88 6.81 4.47
CA ASP A 235 -10.02 5.80 3.86
C ASP A 235 -8.74 5.61 4.68
N ALA A 236 -8.26 4.38 4.78
CA ALA A 236 -7.06 4.05 5.54
C ALA A 236 -5.81 4.74 4.99
N PHE A 237 -5.72 4.91 3.65
CA PHE A 237 -4.54 5.51 3.02
C PHE A 237 -4.62 7.03 2.87
N ASN A 238 -5.61 7.68 3.51
CA ASN A 238 -5.65 9.14 3.57
C ASN A 238 -4.51 9.72 4.38
N GLN A 239 -4.01 10.87 3.94
CA GLN A 239 -3.02 11.67 4.67
C GLN A 239 -3.46 12.05 6.09
N PHE A 240 -4.75 12.18 6.33
CA PHE A 240 -5.32 12.56 7.62
C PHE A 240 -6.45 11.62 8.04
N SER A 241 -6.41 11.22 9.29
CA SER A 241 -7.56 10.60 9.98
C SER A 241 -8.35 11.66 10.74
N ALA A 242 -9.68 11.51 10.79
CA ALA A 242 -10.56 12.37 11.57
C ALA A 242 -11.15 11.63 12.78
N VAL A 243 -11.44 12.37 13.85
CA VAL A 243 -12.12 11.80 15.03
C VAL A 243 -13.55 11.36 14.69
N GLY A 244 -13.98 10.26 15.26
CA GLY A 244 -15.34 9.75 15.07
C GLY A 244 -15.60 9.14 13.69
N VAL A 245 -14.55 8.82 12.93
CA VAL A 245 -14.63 8.29 11.57
C VAL A 245 -13.88 6.97 11.46
N VAL A 246 -14.51 5.97 10.84
CA VAL A 246 -13.86 4.72 10.44
C VAL A 246 -13.14 4.95 9.11
N ASN A 247 -11.88 4.51 9.01
CA ASN A 247 -11.06 4.61 7.81
C ASN A 247 -10.75 3.19 7.27
N PRO A 248 -11.64 2.59 6.46
CA PRO A 248 -11.43 1.26 5.92
C PRO A 248 -10.37 1.26 4.80
N VAL A 249 -9.72 0.12 4.59
CA VAL A 249 -9.00 -0.15 3.36
C VAL A 249 -10.01 -0.32 2.22
N SER A 250 -9.90 0.49 1.19
CA SER A 250 -10.82 0.54 0.04
C SER A 250 -10.35 -0.37 -1.11
N THR A 251 -11.22 -0.58 -2.10
CA THR A 251 -10.83 -1.33 -3.31
C THR A 251 -9.71 -0.66 -4.11
N VAL A 252 -9.64 0.67 -4.10
CA VAL A 252 -8.54 1.41 -4.75
C VAL A 252 -7.24 1.25 -3.97
N ASP A 253 -7.31 1.09 -2.65
CA ASP A 253 -6.14 0.79 -1.82
C ASP A 253 -5.60 -0.61 -2.13
N LEU A 254 -6.48 -1.60 -2.26
CA LEU A 254 -6.06 -2.93 -2.67
C LEU A 254 -5.50 -2.92 -4.10
N GLN A 255 -6.08 -2.13 -5.01
CA GLN A 255 -5.60 -2.01 -6.38
C GLN A 255 -4.22 -1.37 -6.49
N ILE A 256 -3.91 -0.34 -5.69
CA ILE A 256 -2.57 0.24 -5.70
C ILE A 256 -1.54 -0.74 -5.12
N MET A 257 -1.91 -1.50 -4.06
CA MET A 257 -1.04 -2.54 -3.52
C MET A 257 -0.78 -3.66 -4.52
N ASP A 258 -1.80 -4.06 -5.29
CA ASP A 258 -1.71 -5.03 -6.38
C ASP A 258 -0.62 -4.60 -7.40
N VAL A 259 -0.79 -3.45 -8.03
CA VAL A 259 0.13 -3.00 -9.09
C VAL A 259 1.54 -2.60 -8.61
N ILE A 260 1.77 -2.50 -7.31
CA ILE A 260 3.11 -2.29 -6.76
C ILE A 260 3.79 -3.60 -6.33
N GLY A 261 3.20 -4.77 -6.64
CA GLY A 261 3.83 -6.08 -6.57
C GLY A 261 3.28 -7.02 -5.51
N TYR A 262 2.01 -6.86 -5.09
CA TYR A 262 1.31 -7.82 -4.25
C TYR A 262 0.14 -8.44 -5.03
N ASN A 263 0.11 -9.75 -5.09
CA ASN A 263 -0.88 -10.49 -5.88
C ASN A 263 -2.22 -10.58 -5.17
N LEU A 264 -3.28 -9.94 -5.69
CA LEU A 264 -4.63 -10.07 -5.12
C LEU A 264 -5.07 -11.54 -5.10
N ALA A 265 -5.58 -11.97 -3.95
CA ALA A 265 -6.20 -13.29 -3.82
C ALA A 265 -7.43 -13.39 -4.73
N ALA A 266 -7.57 -14.50 -5.43
CA ALA A 266 -8.76 -14.74 -6.24
C ALA A 266 -10.01 -14.70 -5.34
N PRO A 267 -11.09 -14.00 -5.73
CA PRO A 267 -12.31 -13.98 -4.93
C PRO A 267 -12.81 -15.43 -4.73
N PRO A 268 -13.26 -15.78 -3.53
CA PRO A 268 -13.63 -17.17 -3.17
C PRO A 268 -14.72 -17.81 -4.05
N PHE A 269 -15.33 -17.07 -4.97
CA PHE A 269 -16.39 -17.54 -5.88
C PHE A 269 -15.97 -17.70 -7.34
N ALA A 270 -14.74 -17.36 -7.74
CA ALA A 270 -14.31 -17.55 -9.14
C ALA A 270 -14.15 -19.02 -9.54
N ALA A 271 -14.06 -19.96 -8.59
CA ALA A 271 -13.94 -21.38 -8.86
C ALA A 271 -15.26 -22.09 -9.29
N ALA A 272 -16.42 -21.45 -9.16
CA ALA A 272 -17.72 -22.09 -9.43
C ALA A 272 -18.27 -21.87 -10.86
N GLU A 273 -17.72 -20.91 -11.63
CA GLU A 273 -18.26 -20.62 -12.99
C GLU A 273 -17.57 -21.35 -14.15
N ALA A 274 -16.50 -22.08 -13.91
CA ALA A 274 -15.80 -22.82 -14.96
C ALA A 274 -16.51 -24.13 -15.42
N GLY A 275 -17.70 -24.45 -14.91
CA GLY A 275 -18.37 -25.72 -15.09
C GLY A 275 -19.74 -25.73 -15.80
N VAL A 276 -20.29 -24.59 -16.24
CA VAL A 276 -21.61 -24.56 -16.90
C VAL A 276 -21.46 -24.44 -18.42
N VAL A 277 -21.23 -25.55 -19.09
CA VAL A 277 -21.49 -25.69 -20.54
C VAL A 277 -23.01 -25.75 -20.73
N ARG A 278 -23.65 -24.67 -21.14
CA ARG A 278 -25.02 -24.68 -21.59
C ARG A 278 -25.11 -25.37 -22.96
N ALA A 279 -25.57 -26.59 -23.00
CA ALA A 279 -25.98 -27.22 -24.23
C ALA A 279 -27.30 -26.59 -24.71
N SER A 280 -27.27 -25.81 -25.79
CA SER A 280 -28.48 -25.31 -26.47
C SER A 280 -29.08 -26.42 -27.33
N GLY A 281 -30.15 -27.05 -26.86
CA GLY A 281 -30.99 -27.93 -27.68
C GLY A 281 -31.83 -27.08 -28.64
N ILE A 282 -31.64 -27.26 -29.97
CA ILE A 282 -32.51 -26.71 -31.01
C ILE A 282 -33.72 -27.63 -31.13
N VAL A 283 -34.90 -27.15 -30.72
CA VAL A 283 -36.19 -27.78 -31.05
C VAL A 283 -36.63 -27.24 -32.41
N ARG A 284 -36.76 -28.11 -33.43
CA ARG A 284 -37.39 -27.78 -34.72
C ARG A 284 -38.87 -28.11 -34.64
N PRO A 285 -39.78 -27.24 -35.15
CA PRO A 285 -41.19 -27.55 -35.28
C PRO A 285 -41.40 -28.53 -36.44
N GLY A 286 -42.32 -29.49 -36.23
CA GLY A 286 -42.87 -30.38 -37.23
C GLY A 286 -44.02 -29.74 -38.00
#